data_16cfb3090a863e6aa521f741f4b35a21
#
_entry.id   16cfb3090a863e6aa521f741f4b35a21
#
_cell.length_a   1.000
_cell.length_b   1.000
_cell.length_c   1.000
_cell.angle_alpha   90.00
_cell.angle_beta   90.00
_cell.angle_gamma   90.00
#
_symmetry.space_group_name_H-M   'P 1'
#
loop_
_entity.id
_entity.type
_entity.pdbx_description
1 polymer ?
#
loop_
_entity_poly.entity_id
_entity_poly.type
_entity_poly.pdbx_seq_one_letter_code
_entity_poly.pdbx_strand_id
1 'polypeptide(L)'
;MFDLLFIGNPAIDKAIAEPEDMPQSLIARLRGATLKTLEKTYRLAIESQAQGIVLCGSIVDTTRVSPAQLIAFRQLITRAAEHDCETLWVATNPADAQEYLRVLGEPKGLSFASPLHPWTQTIRSTTVELWAVSNEADVERIAAQSSFEPLHRQILVGSDTC
;
A
#
# COMPACT_ATOMS: atom_id res chain seq x y z
N MET A 1 7.98 -6.77 -17.35
CA MET A 1 8.70 -6.74 -16.08
C MET A 1 8.44 -5.37 -15.46
N PHE A 2 7.88 -5.33 -14.26
CA PHE A 2 7.60 -4.08 -13.52
C PHE A 2 8.57 -4.01 -12.35
N ASP A 3 9.09 -2.84 -12.05
CA ASP A 3 9.96 -2.67 -10.89
C ASP A 3 9.15 -2.36 -9.63
N LEU A 4 8.14 -1.49 -9.74
CA LEU A 4 7.19 -1.16 -8.69
C LEU A 4 5.75 -1.23 -9.23
N LEU A 5 4.84 -1.74 -8.40
CA LEU A 5 3.41 -1.81 -8.70
C LEU A 5 2.64 -0.93 -7.70
N PHE A 6 1.91 0.06 -8.20
CA PHE A 6 1.12 0.96 -7.36
C PHE A 6 -0.34 0.50 -7.28
N ILE A 7 -0.88 0.44 -6.07
CA ILE A 7 -2.28 0.09 -5.78
C ILE A 7 -2.91 1.22 -4.98
N GLY A 8 -3.86 1.91 -5.58
CA GLY A 8 -4.60 3.01 -4.94
C GLY A 8 -5.89 2.53 -4.29
N ASN A 9 -6.15 2.97 -3.05
CA ASN A 9 -7.41 2.77 -2.32
C ASN A 9 -7.94 1.32 -2.34
N PRO A 10 -7.16 0.30 -1.96
CA PRO A 10 -7.62 -1.08 -2.01
C PRO A 10 -8.79 -1.38 -1.06
N ALA A 11 -8.97 -0.61 0.03
CA ALA A 11 -10.12 -0.63 0.94
C ALA A 11 -10.67 -2.03 1.21
N ILE A 12 -9.84 -2.93 1.76
CA ILE A 12 -10.14 -4.37 1.89
C ILE A 12 -11.31 -4.68 2.84
N ASP A 13 -11.63 -3.75 3.71
CA ASP A 13 -12.71 -3.80 4.70
C ASP A 13 -14.04 -3.25 4.17
N LYS A 14 -14.00 -2.41 3.12
CA LYS A 14 -15.22 -1.79 2.59
C LYS A 14 -16.02 -2.83 1.81
N ALA A 15 -17.24 -3.06 2.27
CA ALA A 15 -18.23 -3.72 1.45
C ALA A 15 -18.56 -2.81 0.25
N ILE A 16 -18.60 -3.38 -0.94
CA ILE A 16 -19.21 -2.69 -2.08
C ILE A 16 -20.65 -2.40 -1.70
N ALA A 17 -21.12 -1.16 -1.92
CA ALA A 17 -22.48 -0.75 -1.57
C ALA A 17 -23.49 -1.80 -2.08
N GLU A 18 -24.25 -2.37 -1.14
CA GLU A 18 -25.25 -3.42 -1.44
C GLU A 18 -26.58 -2.71 -1.70
N PRO A 19 -27.11 -2.65 -2.93
CA PRO A 19 -28.48 -2.22 -3.17
C PRO A 19 -29.47 -3.12 -2.38
N GLU A 20 -30.55 -2.53 -1.87
CA GLU A 20 -31.52 -3.25 -1.01
C GLU A 20 -32.08 -4.53 -1.63
N ASP A 21 -32.19 -4.57 -2.96
CA ASP A 21 -32.76 -5.70 -3.71
C ASP A 21 -31.72 -6.68 -4.29
N MET A 22 -30.47 -6.64 -3.81
CA MET A 22 -29.41 -7.47 -4.38
C MET A 22 -29.55 -8.95 -3.96
N PRO A 23 -29.47 -9.92 -4.89
CA PRO A 23 -29.48 -11.34 -4.56
C PRO A 23 -28.33 -11.74 -3.62
N GLN A 24 -28.61 -12.58 -2.62
CA GLN A 24 -27.64 -13.03 -1.61
C GLN A 24 -26.39 -13.68 -2.22
N SER A 25 -26.54 -14.38 -3.35
CA SER A 25 -25.42 -15.00 -4.07
C SER A 25 -24.45 -13.95 -4.65
N LEU A 26 -24.95 -12.78 -5.05
CA LEU A 26 -24.15 -11.69 -5.55
C LEU A 26 -23.46 -10.95 -4.41
N ILE A 27 -24.17 -10.70 -3.31
CA ILE A 27 -23.62 -10.11 -2.08
C ILE A 27 -22.41 -10.92 -1.59
N ALA A 28 -22.53 -12.25 -1.50
CA ALA A 28 -21.44 -13.12 -1.07
C ALA A 28 -20.21 -13.04 -2.00
N ARG A 29 -20.42 -12.84 -3.31
CA ARG A 29 -19.32 -12.64 -4.27
C ARG A 29 -18.65 -11.28 -4.12
N LEU A 30 -19.42 -10.24 -3.85
CA LEU A 30 -18.91 -8.86 -3.70
C LEU A 30 -18.13 -8.66 -2.41
N ARG A 31 -18.57 -9.28 -1.30
CA ARG A 31 -17.88 -9.18 0.00
C ARG A 31 -16.43 -9.62 0.00
N GLY A 32 -16.05 -10.51 -0.89
CA GLY A 32 -14.64 -10.94 -1.03
C GLY A 32 -13.91 -10.38 -2.24
N ALA A 33 -14.57 -9.55 -3.06
CA ALA A 33 -14.03 -9.15 -4.36
C ALA A 33 -12.75 -8.30 -4.24
N THR A 34 -12.73 -7.36 -3.30
CA THR A 34 -11.59 -6.47 -3.09
C THR A 34 -10.35 -7.25 -2.67
N LEU A 35 -10.48 -8.12 -1.66
CA LEU A 35 -9.37 -8.96 -1.19
C LEU A 35 -8.88 -9.91 -2.30
N LYS A 36 -9.79 -10.54 -3.04
CA LYS A 36 -9.42 -11.40 -4.19
C LYS A 36 -8.70 -10.62 -5.29
N THR A 37 -9.08 -9.37 -5.52
CA THR A 37 -8.39 -8.50 -6.48
C THR A 37 -6.99 -8.19 -5.99
N LEU A 38 -6.83 -7.87 -4.72
CA LEU A 38 -5.54 -7.65 -4.10
C LEU A 38 -4.65 -8.90 -4.19
N GLU A 39 -5.18 -10.09 -3.88
CA GLU A 39 -4.48 -11.37 -4.05
C GLU A 39 -3.95 -11.58 -5.47
N LYS A 40 -4.78 -11.29 -6.49
CA LYS A 40 -4.36 -11.37 -7.90
C LYS A 40 -3.26 -10.38 -8.22
N THR A 41 -3.33 -9.17 -7.67
CA THR A 41 -2.34 -8.12 -7.89
C THR A 41 -1.00 -8.49 -7.25
N TYR A 42 -1.01 -9.03 -6.02
CA TYR A 42 0.19 -9.54 -5.37
C TYR A 42 0.81 -10.70 -6.15
N ARG A 43 -0.02 -11.63 -6.63
CA ARG A 43 0.47 -12.72 -7.49
C ARG A 43 1.09 -12.19 -8.78
N LEU A 44 0.48 -11.22 -9.45
CA LEU A 44 1.04 -10.58 -10.64
C LEU A 44 2.40 -9.93 -10.35
N ALA A 45 2.56 -9.25 -9.22
CA ALA A 45 3.81 -8.65 -8.81
C ALA A 45 4.92 -9.72 -8.66
N ILE A 46 4.62 -10.82 -7.97
CA ILE A 46 5.55 -11.94 -7.78
C ILE A 46 5.92 -12.58 -9.14
N GLU A 47 4.94 -12.90 -9.97
CA GLU A 47 5.14 -13.51 -11.30
C GLU A 47 5.95 -12.60 -12.25
N SER A 48 5.80 -11.28 -12.10
CA SER A 48 6.54 -10.27 -12.88
C SER A 48 7.90 -9.94 -12.28
N GLN A 49 8.26 -10.53 -11.15
CA GLN A 49 9.49 -10.23 -10.41
C GLN A 49 9.60 -8.74 -10.06
N ALA A 50 8.50 -8.13 -9.63
CA ALA A 50 8.50 -6.77 -9.14
C ALA A 50 9.28 -6.70 -7.82
N GLN A 51 10.05 -5.63 -7.61
CA GLN A 51 10.80 -5.42 -6.39
C GLN A 51 9.93 -4.87 -5.26
N GLY A 52 8.80 -4.26 -5.59
CA GLY A 52 7.89 -3.75 -4.57
C GLY A 52 6.47 -3.48 -5.03
N ILE A 53 5.58 -3.51 -4.05
CA ILE A 53 4.17 -3.11 -4.18
C ILE A 53 3.96 -1.89 -3.29
N VAL A 54 3.49 -0.81 -3.88
CA VAL A 54 3.20 0.45 -3.17
C VAL A 54 1.71 0.57 -2.95
N LEU A 55 1.29 0.55 -1.70
CA LEU A 55 -0.10 0.73 -1.28
C LEU A 55 -0.34 2.19 -0.91
N CYS A 56 -1.30 2.83 -1.55
CA CYS A 56 -1.63 4.23 -1.37
C CYS A 56 -3.09 4.41 -0.95
N GLY A 57 -3.35 5.42 -0.16
CA GLY A 57 -4.70 5.80 0.26
C GLY A 57 -5.31 4.88 1.31
N SER A 58 -6.63 4.73 1.30
CA SER A 58 -7.36 3.91 2.27
C SER A 58 -7.18 2.43 1.99
N ILE A 59 -6.47 1.72 2.86
CA ILE A 59 -6.17 0.30 2.70
C ILE A 59 -7.08 -0.55 3.58
N VAL A 60 -7.18 -0.19 4.86
CA VAL A 60 -7.99 -0.91 5.83
C VAL A 60 -8.47 0.04 6.93
N ASP A 61 -9.71 -0.09 7.33
CA ASP A 61 -10.25 0.53 8.55
C ASP A 61 -10.16 -0.51 9.67
N THR A 62 -9.28 -0.27 10.64
CA THR A 62 -9.00 -1.18 11.75
C THR A 62 -10.22 -1.45 12.62
N THR A 63 -11.24 -0.55 12.59
CA THR A 63 -12.49 -0.70 13.34
C THR A 63 -13.51 -1.60 12.65
N ARG A 64 -13.37 -1.85 11.36
CA ARG A 64 -14.35 -2.58 10.53
C ARG A 64 -13.82 -3.87 9.93
N VAL A 65 -12.52 -3.97 9.77
CA VAL A 65 -11.89 -5.13 9.14
C VAL A 65 -12.09 -6.39 10.00
N SER A 66 -12.43 -7.49 9.34
CA SER A 66 -12.53 -8.77 10.03
C SER A 66 -11.15 -9.38 10.31
N PRO A 67 -10.98 -10.17 11.39
CA PRO A 67 -9.73 -10.87 11.66
C PRO A 67 -9.26 -11.75 10.48
N ALA A 68 -10.18 -12.37 9.78
CA ALA A 68 -9.88 -13.20 8.60
C ALA A 68 -9.26 -12.37 7.46
N GLN A 69 -9.77 -11.16 7.21
CA GLN A 69 -9.21 -10.25 6.20
C GLN A 69 -7.81 -9.77 6.59
N LEU A 70 -7.60 -9.45 7.88
CA LEU A 70 -6.28 -9.07 8.38
C LEU A 70 -5.26 -10.19 8.24
N ILE A 71 -5.62 -11.42 8.60
CA ILE A 71 -4.76 -12.60 8.44
C ILE A 71 -4.42 -12.80 6.97
N ALA A 72 -5.41 -12.75 6.08
CA ALA A 72 -5.19 -12.90 4.65
C ALA A 72 -4.27 -11.80 4.09
N PHE A 73 -4.50 -10.54 4.48
CA PHE A 73 -3.66 -9.42 4.07
C PHE A 73 -2.21 -9.57 4.55
N ARG A 74 -2.02 -9.94 5.83
CA ARG A 74 -0.70 -10.24 6.38
C ARG A 74 0.01 -11.36 5.61
N GLN A 75 -0.72 -12.42 5.24
CA GLN A 75 -0.17 -13.52 4.46
C GLN A 75 0.28 -13.08 3.05
N LEU A 76 -0.46 -12.17 2.41
CA LEU A 76 -0.07 -11.60 1.11
C LEU A 76 1.27 -10.85 1.21
N ILE A 77 1.42 -9.99 2.22
CA ILE A 77 2.65 -9.23 2.48
C ILE A 77 3.83 -10.19 2.72
N THR A 78 3.66 -11.15 3.64
CA THR A 78 4.71 -12.11 3.98
C THR A 78 5.14 -12.94 2.77
N ARG A 79 4.16 -13.41 1.98
CA ARG A 79 4.43 -14.19 0.77
C ARG A 79 5.16 -13.37 -0.29
N ALA A 80 4.83 -12.09 -0.47
CA ALA A 80 5.54 -11.22 -1.39
C ALA A 80 7.01 -11.07 -0.96
N ALA A 81 7.26 -10.87 0.34
CA ALA A 81 8.61 -10.77 0.89
C ALA A 81 9.46 -12.05 0.75
N GLU A 82 8.83 -13.22 0.71
CA GLU A 82 9.50 -14.50 0.42
C GLU A 82 9.99 -14.59 -1.03
N HIS A 83 9.48 -13.72 -1.91
CA HIS A 83 9.86 -13.59 -3.31
C HIS A 83 10.60 -12.27 -3.61
N ASP A 84 11.27 -11.70 -2.60
CA ASP A 84 12.03 -10.45 -2.71
C ASP A 84 11.20 -9.25 -3.22
N CYS A 85 9.87 -9.28 -2.99
CA CYS A 85 8.95 -8.21 -3.33
C CYS A 85 8.44 -7.55 -2.05
N GLU A 86 8.93 -6.37 -1.74
CA GLU A 86 8.53 -5.62 -0.55
C GLU A 86 7.15 -4.97 -0.73
N THR A 87 6.41 -4.83 0.36
CA THR A 87 5.19 -4.04 0.42
C THR A 87 5.49 -2.73 1.12
N LEU A 88 5.33 -1.62 0.41
CA LEU A 88 5.43 -0.29 0.95
C LEU A 88 4.03 0.29 1.16
N TRP A 89 3.73 0.72 2.38
CA TRP A 89 2.51 1.44 2.68
C TRP A 89 2.79 2.93 2.84
N VAL A 90 2.16 3.73 2.00
CA VAL A 90 2.27 5.18 2.06
C VAL A 90 1.26 5.71 3.08
N ALA A 91 1.74 6.01 4.29
CA ALA A 91 0.95 6.52 5.39
C ALA A 91 1.08 8.03 5.47
N THR A 92 0.05 8.76 5.10
CA THR A 92 0.02 10.23 5.20
C THR A 92 -0.06 10.70 6.64
N ASN A 93 -0.60 9.88 7.55
CA ASN A 93 -0.60 10.11 8.98
C ASN A 93 0.27 9.05 9.68
N PRO A 94 1.37 9.42 10.35
CA PRO A 94 2.23 8.46 11.08
C PRO A 94 1.53 7.68 12.20
N ALA A 95 0.48 8.25 12.81
CA ALA A 95 -0.29 7.55 13.85
C ALA A 95 -1.03 6.33 13.28
N ASP A 96 -1.52 6.42 12.05
CA ASP A 96 -2.17 5.31 11.37
C ASP A 96 -1.20 4.15 11.14
N ALA A 97 0.05 4.45 10.74
CA ALA A 97 1.08 3.43 10.55
C ALA A 97 1.32 2.62 11.84
N GLN A 98 1.39 3.29 12.99
CA GLN A 98 1.58 2.62 14.28
C GLN A 98 0.37 1.75 14.65
N GLU A 99 -0.85 2.22 14.39
CA GLU A 99 -2.06 1.44 14.63
C GLU A 99 -2.10 0.20 13.75
N TYR A 100 -1.77 0.32 12.47
CA TYR A 100 -1.70 -0.82 11.55
C TYR A 100 -0.66 -1.85 11.96
N LEU A 101 0.52 -1.43 12.40
CA LEU A 101 1.54 -2.35 12.92
C LEU A 101 1.05 -3.10 14.15
N ARG A 102 0.36 -2.42 15.06
CA ARG A 102 -0.23 -3.05 16.24
C ARG A 102 -1.25 -4.13 15.87
N VAL A 103 -2.05 -3.91 14.84
CA VAL A 103 -3.11 -4.85 14.41
C VAL A 103 -2.54 -5.97 13.52
N LEU A 104 -1.64 -5.66 12.60
CA LEU A 104 -1.02 -6.62 11.69
C LEU A 104 0.14 -7.41 12.32
N GLY A 105 0.75 -6.89 13.40
CA GLY A 105 1.86 -7.53 14.10
C GLY A 105 3.16 -7.54 13.30
N GLU A 106 3.52 -6.44 12.68
CA GLU A 106 4.81 -6.23 11.97
C GLU A 106 5.18 -7.36 11.01
N PRO A 107 4.43 -7.58 9.94
CA PRO A 107 4.74 -8.65 9.00
C PRO A 107 6.07 -8.36 8.30
N LYS A 108 6.88 -9.42 8.09
CA LYS A 108 8.11 -9.31 7.30
C LYS A 108 7.79 -8.74 5.92
N GLY A 109 8.60 -7.78 5.46
CA GLY A 109 8.46 -7.18 4.14
C GLY A 109 7.42 -6.06 4.06
N LEU A 110 6.92 -5.55 5.20
CA LEU A 110 6.12 -4.34 5.26
C LEU A 110 6.98 -3.16 5.72
N SER A 111 7.02 -2.13 4.91
CA SER A 111 7.65 -0.85 5.21
C SER A 111 6.64 0.29 5.11
N PHE A 112 6.95 1.43 5.72
CA PHE A 112 6.11 2.62 5.67
C PHE A 112 6.91 3.81 5.12
N ALA A 113 6.28 4.56 4.21
CA ALA A 113 6.70 5.92 3.89
C ALA A 113 5.77 6.91 4.61
N SER A 114 6.34 7.99 5.13
CA SER A 114 5.60 9.05 5.80
C SER A 114 6.05 10.41 5.27
N PRO A 115 5.35 11.51 5.62
CA PRO A 115 5.80 12.84 5.24
C PRO A 115 7.17 13.24 5.82
N LEU A 116 7.60 12.60 6.91
CA LEU A 116 8.86 12.89 7.59
C LEU A 116 9.98 11.90 7.23
N HIS A 117 9.63 10.69 6.82
CA HIS A 117 10.57 9.61 6.55
C HIS A 117 10.22 8.95 5.23
N PRO A 118 11.02 9.19 4.17
CA PRO A 118 10.83 8.51 2.89
C PRO A 118 11.21 7.04 3.00
N TRP A 119 10.62 6.26 2.14
CA TRP A 119 11.16 4.95 1.82
C TRP A 119 12.19 5.10 0.69
N THR A 120 13.36 4.53 0.88
CA THR A 120 14.45 4.66 -0.09
C THR A 120 14.94 3.27 -0.48
N GLN A 121 15.01 3.02 -1.78
CA GLN A 121 15.55 1.77 -2.33
C GLN A 121 16.30 2.03 -3.64
N THR A 122 17.32 1.21 -3.89
CA THR A 122 18.02 1.23 -5.18
C THR A 122 17.41 0.17 -6.11
N ILE A 123 16.84 0.63 -7.22
CA ILE A 123 16.22 -0.18 -8.25
C ILE A 123 17.05 -0.05 -9.52
N ARG A 124 17.67 -1.13 -9.99
CA ARG A 124 18.49 -1.16 -11.20
C ARG A 124 19.51 -0.01 -11.29
N SER A 125 20.28 0.27 -10.30
CA SER A 125 21.23 1.40 -10.25
C SER A 125 20.61 2.79 -10.10
N THR A 126 19.30 2.91 -9.95
CA THR A 126 18.62 4.19 -9.67
C THR A 126 18.14 4.19 -8.23
N THR A 127 18.50 5.19 -7.45
CA THR A 127 17.92 5.39 -6.12
C THR A 127 16.54 6.01 -6.26
N VAL A 128 15.55 5.34 -5.69
CA VAL A 128 14.15 5.79 -5.66
C VAL A 128 13.78 6.13 -4.24
N GLU A 129 13.31 7.35 -4.04
CA GLU A 129 12.71 7.80 -2.79
C GLU A 129 11.20 7.97 -2.96
N LEU A 130 10.43 7.34 -2.10
CA LEU A 130 8.99 7.50 -2.03
C LEU A 130 8.61 8.27 -0.76
N TRP A 131 7.92 9.38 -0.97
CA TRP A 131 7.44 10.25 0.09
C TRP A 131 5.91 10.22 0.16
N ALA A 132 5.36 10.09 1.35
CA ALA A 132 3.96 10.39 1.58
C ALA A 132 3.76 11.90 1.65
N VAL A 133 2.73 12.42 0.99
CA VAL A 133 2.41 13.85 0.96
C VAL A 133 0.97 14.05 1.42
N SER A 134 0.78 14.87 2.45
CA SER A 134 -0.54 15.17 3.01
C SER A 134 -1.08 16.52 2.58
N ASN A 135 -0.18 17.46 2.24
CA ASN A 135 -0.51 18.84 1.92
C ASN A 135 0.59 19.51 1.11
N GLU A 136 0.34 20.73 0.67
CA GLU A 136 1.27 21.52 -0.14
C GLU A 136 2.59 21.85 0.59
N ALA A 137 2.53 22.08 1.89
CA ALA A 137 3.74 22.36 2.69
C ALA A 137 4.70 21.15 2.75
N ASP A 138 4.18 19.94 2.68
CA ASP A 138 5.02 18.73 2.56
C ASP A 138 5.77 18.74 1.22
N VAL A 139 5.11 19.12 0.13
CA VAL A 139 5.71 19.21 -1.21
C VAL A 139 6.85 20.24 -1.21
N GLU A 140 6.59 21.44 -0.68
CA GLU A 140 7.59 22.51 -0.61
C GLU A 140 8.81 22.10 0.23
N ARG A 141 8.58 21.47 1.38
CA ARG A 141 9.64 20.98 2.26
C ARG A 141 10.50 19.92 1.58
N ILE A 142 9.90 18.95 0.91
CA ILE A 142 10.60 17.88 0.21
C ILE A 142 11.39 18.46 -0.97
N ALA A 143 10.79 19.36 -1.74
CA ALA A 143 11.46 20.04 -2.85
C ALA A 143 12.70 20.83 -2.38
N ALA A 144 12.62 21.47 -1.21
CA ALA A 144 13.76 22.21 -0.63
C ALA A 144 14.90 21.29 -0.16
N GLN A 145 14.61 20.03 0.16
CA GLN A 145 15.60 19.04 0.61
C GLN A 145 16.21 18.23 -0.55
N SER A 146 15.63 18.34 -1.75
CA SER A 146 16.02 17.53 -2.90
C SER A 146 17.40 17.91 -3.44
N SER A 147 18.33 16.97 -3.41
CA SER A 147 19.55 17.04 -4.23
C SER A 147 19.26 16.37 -5.58
N PHE A 148 19.34 17.16 -6.66
CA PHE A 148 19.18 16.61 -8.01
C PHE A 148 20.45 15.85 -8.46
N GLU A 149 20.59 14.61 -8.00
CA GLU A 149 21.59 13.71 -8.56
C GLU A 149 21.02 12.95 -9.78
N PRO A 150 21.82 12.70 -10.83
CA PRO A 150 21.33 12.13 -12.10
C PRO A 150 20.67 10.76 -11.98
N LEU A 151 21.04 9.98 -10.95
CA LEU A 151 20.50 8.63 -10.72
C LEU A 151 19.51 8.58 -9.55
N HIS A 152 19.04 9.74 -9.09
CA HIS A 152 18.06 9.84 -8.02
C HIS A 152 16.69 10.19 -8.58
N ARG A 153 15.65 9.50 -8.12
CA ARG A 153 14.26 9.76 -8.48
C ARG A 153 13.42 9.89 -7.23
N GLN A 154 12.65 10.96 -7.16
CA GLN A 154 11.68 11.18 -6.09
C GLN A 154 10.28 10.99 -6.62
N ILE A 155 9.48 10.26 -5.86
CA ILE A 155 8.08 10.02 -6.16
C ILE A 155 7.26 10.53 -4.97
N LEU A 156 6.38 11.50 -5.23
CA LEU A 156 5.45 12.03 -4.26
C LEU A 156 4.12 11.29 -4.40
N VAL A 157 3.65 10.73 -3.31
CA VAL A 157 2.37 10.01 -3.26
C VAL A 157 1.45 10.71 -2.28
N GLY A 158 0.43 11.36 -2.82
CA GLY A 158 -0.64 11.98 -2.04
C GLY A 158 -1.78 11.00 -1.76
N SER A 159 -2.46 11.17 -0.64
CA SER A 159 -3.80 10.61 -0.43
C SER A 159 -4.80 11.74 -0.51
N ASP A 160 -5.65 11.71 -1.52
CA ASP A 160 -6.85 12.53 -1.48
C ASP A 160 -7.76 11.98 -0.38
N THR A 161 -7.86 12.72 0.71
CA THR A 161 -8.95 12.54 1.67
C THR A 161 -10.19 13.15 1.05
N CYS A 162 -10.95 12.37 0.28
CA CYS A 162 -12.34 12.69 -0.04
C CYS A 162 -13.25 12.34 1.13
#